data_de16ff20766d45e93988821d7c15fbfb
#
_entry.id   de16ff20766d45e93988821d7c15fbfb
#
_cell.length_a   1.000
_cell.length_b   1.000
_cell.length_c   1.000
_cell.angle_alpha   90.00
_cell.angle_beta   90.00
_cell.angle_gamma   90.00
#
_symmetry.space_group_name_H-M   'P 1'
#
loop_
_entity.id
_entity.type
_entity.pdbx_description
1 polymer ?
#
loop_
_entity_poly.entity_id
_entity_poly.type
_entity_poly.pdbx_seq_one_letter_code
_entity_poly.pdbx_strand_id
1 'polypeptide(L)'
;MSLSVVETVEKIPQPKAAPLIVHVVRQFLPNRGGLEDVVANLARQTLKRGYRVRVVTLDSLFTAPDDKLPARETIDGIEVVRIPWSGSSRYPVAPQVFRHIGDADLIHVHAIDFFFDALAWGRFLHRKPMVVTTHGGFFHTKKFLVIKKIWFRTLTRFSAIAYRRVVCCSASDLSQFIQIVPDGITIENGADIGKFADAASRTPERRIITIGRFSVNKRLDLLLDAMAALVKRNPDWHLDVVGAESDLDAADVRREIAARSLEASVTLTISPDNHAIRGIIAKASLMASASEYEGFGIVALEAMSAGLQPILNTNEAYRALAGRHEEIILADFTKRELAADAIEKAYRDVTVEGSSLRESLMQAAHAYSWDAVADRYIDLYRSIGIAT
;
A
#
# COMPACT_ATOMS: atom_id res chain seq x y z
N MET A 1 33.34 -27.59 -64.71
CA MET A 1 33.34 -26.46 -63.79
C MET A 1 31.94 -26.36 -63.24
N SER A 2 31.76 -26.89 -62.01
CA SER A 2 30.46 -26.84 -61.32
C SER A 2 30.57 -25.80 -60.23
N LEU A 3 29.80 -24.71 -60.33
CA LEU A 3 29.70 -23.65 -59.30
C LEU A 3 28.69 -24.10 -58.24
N SER A 4 29.17 -24.44 -57.07
CA SER A 4 28.34 -24.65 -55.90
C SER A 4 27.89 -23.29 -55.31
N VAL A 5 26.60 -23.00 -55.42
CA VAL A 5 25.96 -21.87 -54.74
C VAL A 5 25.84 -22.25 -53.26
N VAL A 6 26.57 -21.56 -52.42
CA VAL A 6 26.39 -21.65 -50.94
C VAL A 6 25.25 -20.70 -50.58
N GLU A 7 24.04 -21.25 -50.34
CA GLU A 7 22.94 -20.52 -49.75
C GLU A 7 23.27 -20.17 -48.28
N THR A 8 23.50 -18.92 -48.03
CA THR A 8 23.59 -18.38 -46.68
C THR A 8 22.18 -18.32 -46.10
N VAL A 9 21.83 -19.32 -45.25
CA VAL A 9 20.58 -19.30 -44.47
C VAL A 9 20.71 -18.17 -43.45
N GLU A 10 20.04 -17.05 -43.67
CA GLU A 10 19.84 -16.02 -42.68
C GLU A 10 19.11 -16.63 -41.50
N LYS A 11 19.78 -16.67 -40.31
CA LYS A 11 19.17 -17.08 -39.05
C LYS A 11 18.07 -16.07 -38.71
N ILE A 12 16.82 -16.44 -38.89
CA ILE A 12 15.66 -15.72 -38.38
C ILE A 12 15.89 -15.54 -36.87
N PRO A 13 15.95 -14.30 -36.36
CA PRO A 13 16.14 -14.07 -34.94
C PRO A 13 14.96 -14.71 -34.19
N GLN A 14 15.23 -15.66 -33.32
CA GLN A 14 14.18 -16.20 -32.46
C GLN A 14 13.63 -15.07 -31.57
N PRO A 15 12.31 -14.97 -31.36
CA PRO A 15 11.73 -13.93 -30.54
C PRO A 15 12.39 -14.00 -29.14
N LYS A 16 12.95 -12.86 -28.72
CA LYS A 16 13.62 -12.75 -27.43
C LYS A 16 12.60 -13.10 -26.35
N ALA A 17 12.91 -14.08 -25.50
CA ALA A 17 12.01 -14.44 -24.40
C ALA A 17 11.73 -13.20 -23.54
N ALA A 18 10.49 -13.05 -23.07
CA ALA A 18 10.09 -11.94 -22.22
C ALA A 18 11.05 -11.78 -21.03
N PRO A 19 11.43 -10.56 -20.64
CA PRO A 19 12.36 -10.31 -19.54
C PRO A 19 11.87 -10.91 -18.23
N LEU A 20 12.79 -11.47 -17.44
CA LEU A 20 12.53 -12.05 -16.13
C LEU A 20 12.85 -11.05 -15.02
N ILE A 21 11.84 -10.64 -14.30
CA ILE A 21 11.97 -9.84 -13.06
C ILE A 21 11.97 -10.80 -11.88
N VAL A 22 13.05 -10.80 -11.09
CA VAL A 22 13.15 -11.59 -9.87
C VAL A 22 12.95 -10.68 -8.67
N HIS A 23 11.80 -10.81 -8.01
CA HIS A 23 11.53 -10.15 -6.74
C HIS A 23 12.17 -10.95 -5.60
N VAL A 24 12.92 -10.28 -4.74
CA VAL A 24 13.58 -10.91 -3.57
C VAL A 24 13.01 -10.28 -2.30
N VAL A 25 12.39 -11.09 -1.46
CA VAL A 25 11.68 -10.64 -0.25
C VAL A 25 11.78 -11.69 0.86
N ARG A 26 11.88 -11.25 2.12
CA ARG A 26 12.06 -12.15 3.26
C ARG A 26 10.83 -13.02 3.60
N GLN A 27 9.64 -12.53 3.37
CA GLN A 27 8.39 -13.29 3.54
C GLN A 27 7.49 -13.06 2.34
N PHE A 28 6.72 -14.09 1.97
CA PHE A 28 5.74 -14.03 0.89
C PHE A 28 4.54 -14.92 1.22
N LEU A 29 3.55 -14.99 0.33
CA LEU A 29 2.38 -15.85 0.52
C LEU A 29 2.79 -17.29 0.94
N PRO A 30 2.09 -17.90 1.90
CA PRO A 30 0.78 -17.56 2.46
C PRO A 30 0.81 -16.49 3.56
N ASN A 31 1.99 -15.97 3.97
CA ASN A 31 2.05 -14.85 4.90
C ASN A 31 1.35 -13.63 4.30
N ARG A 32 0.53 -12.95 5.10
CA ARG A 32 -0.18 -11.74 4.69
C ARG A 32 0.19 -10.58 5.61
N GLY A 33 0.76 -9.56 5.02
CA GLY A 33 1.16 -8.32 5.66
C GLY A 33 1.39 -7.25 4.61
N GLY A 34 1.65 -6.01 5.06
CA GLY A 34 1.78 -4.89 4.12
C GLY A 34 2.86 -5.08 3.07
N LEU A 35 4.00 -5.68 3.44
CA LEU A 35 5.11 -5.95 2.51
C LEU A 35 4.75 -7.05 1.51
N GLU A 36 4.22 -8.16 2.00
CA GLU A 36 3.86 -9.33 1.20
C GLU A 36 2.76 -9.00 0.19
N ASP A 37 1.75 -8.24 0.62
CA ASP A 37 0.66 -7.79 -0.24
C ASP A 37 1.14 -6.84 -1.34
N VAL A 38 2.08 -5.94 -1.03
CA VAL A 38 2.70 -5.06 -2.05
C VAL A 38 3.46 -5.89 -3.08
N VAL A 39 4.31 -6.82 -2.64
CA VAL A 39 5.10 -7.66 -3.58
C VAL A 39 4.17 -8.54 -4.42
N ALA A 40 3.15 -9.15 -3.84
CA ALA A 40 2.21 -9.99 -4.56
C ALA A 40 1.43 -9.21 -5.63
N ASN A 41 0.91 -8.02 -5.27
CA ASN A 41 0.19 -7.19 -6.23
C ASN A 41 1.10 -6.67 -7.34
N LEU A 42 2.30 -6.17 -7.01
CA LEU A 42 3.27 -5.74 -8.02
C LEU A 42 3.67 -6.88 -8.96
N ALA A 43 3.94 -8.08 -8.42
CA ALA A 43 4.28 -9.26 -9.20
C ALA A 43 3.15 -9.65 -10.18
N ARG A 44 1.88 -9.68 -9.70
CA ARG A 44 0.71 -9.95 -10.57
C ARG A 44 0.58 -8.93 -11.69
N GLN A 45 0.74 -7.64 -11.36
CA GLN A 45 0.64 -6.57 -12.35
C GLN A 45 1.80 -6.58 -13.35
N THR A 46 3.01 -6.97 -12.92
CA THR A 46 4.17 -7.15 -13.78
C THR A 46 3.96 -8.30 -14.77
N LEU A 47 3.37 -9.43 -14.32
CA LEU A 47 2.96 -10.52 -15.20
C LEU A 47 1.95 -10.08 -16.25
N LYS A 48 0.90 -9.34 -15.86
CA LYS A 48 -0.12 -8.83 -16.80
C LYS A 48 0.45 -7.96 -17.92
N ARG A 49 1.61 -7.35 -17.69
CA ARG A 49 2.34 -6.50 -18.65
C ARG A 49 3.34 -7.26 -19.50
N GLY A 50 3.28 -8.59 -19.48
CA GLY A 50 4.05 -9.46 -20.36
C GLY A 50 5.46 -9.79 -19.87
N TYR A 51 5.84 -9.42 -18.65
CA TYR A 51 7.10 -9.86 -18.05
C TYR A 51 6.96 -11.26 -17.45
N ARG A 52 8.06 -12.01 -17.40
CA ARG A 52 8.14 -13.20 -16.54
C ARG A 52 8.49 -12.75 -15.13
N VAL A 53 7.91 -13.39 -14.13
CA VAL A 53 8.12 -13.02 -12.73
C VAL A 53 8.47 -14.24 -11.91
N ARG A 54 9.50 -14.11 -11.08
CA ARG A 54 9.87 -15.05 -10.01
C ARG A 54 9.96 -14.30 -8.69
N VAL A 55 9.43 -14.89 -7.63
CA VAL A 55 9.64 -14.44 -6.26
C VAL A 55 10.59 -15.41 -5.55
N VAL A 56 11.70 -14.91 -5.04
CA VAL A 56 12.61 -15.67 -4.16
C VAL A 56 12.38 -15.21 -2.73
N THR A 57 12.04 -16.15 -1.84
CA THR A 57 11.67 -15.88 -0.45
C THR A 57 12.17 -16.97 0.48
N LEU A 58 11.92 -16.84 1.79
CA LEU A 58 12.33 -17.81 2.79
C LEU A 58 11.40 -19.04 2.82
N ASP A 59 11.92 -20.19 3.24
CA ASP A 59 11.22 -21.48 3.22
C ASP A 59 10.30 -21.74 4.42
N SER A 60 10.18 -20.80 5.34
CA SER A 60 9.26 -20.86 6.47
C SER A 60 8.82 -19.46 6.93
N LEU A 61 7.68 -19.40 7.60
CA LEU A 61 7.16 -18.17 8.17
C LEU A 61 7.89 -17.82 9.48
N PHE A 62 8.05 -16.55 9.78
CA PHE A 62 8.63 -16.11 11.05
C PHE A 62 7.78 -16.50 12.27
N THR A 63 6.48 -16.70 12.06
CA THR A 63 5.53 -17.17 13.08
C THR A 63 5.53 -18.68 13.27
N ALA A 64 6.07 -19.44 12.30
CA ALA A 64 6.16 -20.90 12.30
C ALA A 64 7.48 -21.35 11.62
N PRO A 65 8.64 -21.09 12.24
CA PRO A 65 9.94 -21.28 11.60
C PRO A 65 10.28 -22.75 11.32
N ASP A 66 9.67 -23.68 12.04
CA ASP A 66 9.87 -25.11 11.90
C ASP A 66 9.01 -25.72 10.79
N ASP A 67 7.92 -25.03 10.40
CA ASP A 67 7.01 -25.50 9.35
C ASP A 67 7.54 -25.08 7.98
N LYS A 68 8.10 -26.04 7.25
CA LYS A 68 8.66 -25.78 5.93
C LYS A 68 7.59 -25.74 4.86
N LEU A 69 7.62 -24.67 4.08
CA LEU A 69 6.78 -24.47 2.91
C LEU A 69 7.39 -25.16 1.67
N PRO A 70 6.61 -25.45 0.62
CA PRO A 70 7.13 -26.04 -0.61
C PRO A 70 8.29 -25.22 -1.19
N ALA A 71 9.39 -25.89 -1.55
CA ALA A 71 10.59 -25.22 -2.08
C ALA A 71 10.33 -24.48 -3.41
N ARG A 72 9.37 -24.98 -4.19
CA ARG A 72 8.88 -24.33 -5.43
C ARG A 72 7.39 -24.57 -5.58
N GLU A 73 6.69 -23.51 -5.99
CA GLU A 73 5.28 -23.58 -6.40
C GLU A 73 4.95 -22.44 -7.35
N THR A 74 3.78 -22.48 -7.93
CA THR A 74 3.23 -21.37 -8.73
C THR A 74 1.99 -20.82 -8.02
N ILE A 75 2.02 -19.53 -7.70
CA ILE A 75 0.89 -18.82 -7.07
C ILE A 75 0.44 -17.70 -8.03
N ASP A 76 -0.80 -17.72 -8.48
CA ASP A 76 -1.36 -16.73 -9.43
C ASP A 76 -0.50 -16.50 -10.68
N GLY A 77 0.15 -17.58 -11.19
CA GLY A 77 1.06 -17.51 -12.33
C GLY A 77 2.49 -17.05 -12.00
N ILE A 78 2.77 -16.69 -10.75
CA ILE A 78 4.10 -16.29 -10.28
C ILE A 78 4.88 -17.53 -9.86
N GLU A 79 6.11 -17.71 -10.39
CA GLU A 79 7.03 -18.73 -9.89
C GLU A 79 7.55 -18.30 -8.51
N VAL A 80 7.27 -19.08 -7.48
CA VAL A 80 7.75 -18.86 -6.11
C VAL A 80 8.83 -19.88 -5.77
N VAL A 81 10.01 -19.40 -5.41
CA VAL A 81 11.15 -20.21 -4.98
C VAL A 81 11.45 -19.89 -3.52
N ARG A 82 11.40 -20.91 -2.66
CA ARG A 82 11.70 -20.76 -1.24
C ARG A 82 13.04 -21.35 -0.89
N ILE A 83 13.83 -20.60 -0.12
CA ILE A 83 15.20 -20.94 0.24
C ILE A 83 15.37 -21.00 1.76
N PRO A 84 16.20 -21.94 2.26
CA PRO A 84 16.49 -22.05 3.69
C PRO A 84 17.21 -20.81 4.20
N TRP A 85 16.95 -20.51 5.45
CA TRP A 85 17.53 -19.37 6.15
C TRP A 85 17.95 -19.72 7.58
N SER A 86 18.75 -18.85 8.18
CA SER A 86 19.17 -18.91 9.58
C SER A 86 19.28 -17.48 10.16
N GLY A 87 19.54 -17.38 11.46
CA GLY A 87 19.65 -16.10 12.13
C GLY A 87 18.32 -15.56 12.68
N SER A 88 18.08 -14.28 12.60
CA SER A 88 16.89 -13.65 13.17
C SER A 88 15.87 -13.22 12.10
N SER A 89 14.60 -13.10 12.49
CA SER A 89 13.54 -12.56 11.61
C SER A 89 13.80 -11.12 11.14
N ARG A 90 14.67 -10.38 11.81
CA ARG A 90 15.05 -9.02 11.40
C ARG A 90 16.15 -9.01 10.34
N TYR A 91 17.04 -10.00 10.36
CA TYR A 91 18.14 -10.13 9.42
C TYR A 91 18.35 -11.63 9.10
N PRO A 92 17.46 -12.22 8.29
CA PRO A 92 17.49 -13.64 7.97
C PRO A 92 18.58 -13.94 6.94
N VAL A 93 19.59 -14.69 7.33
CA VAL A 93 20.73 -15.05 6.47
C VAL A 93 20.34 -16.20 5.54
N ALA A 94 20.28 -15.95 4.23
CA ALA A 94 19.84 -16.91 3.20
C ALA A 94 20.69 -16.82 1.92
N PRO A 95 21.98 -17.26 1.95
CA PRO A 95 22.92 -17.07 0.84
C PRO A 95 22.56 -17.89 -0.42
N GLN A 96 21.65 -18.84 -0.33
CA GLN A 96 21.17 -19.59 -1.49
C GLN A 96 20.44 -18.73 -2.53
N VAL A 97 20.07 -17.48 -2.20
CA VAL A 97 19.47 -16.52 -3.13
C VAL A 97 20.30 -16.40 -4.44
N PHE A 98 21.62 -16.46 -4.36
CA PHE A 98 22.51 -16.36 -5.52
C PHE A 98 22.30 -17.48 -6.56
N ARG A 99 21.74 -18.64 -6.18
CA ARG A 99 21.45 -19.75 -7.09
C ARG A 99 20.20 -19.53 -7.95
N HIS A 100 19.38 -18.54 -7.59
CA HIS A 100 18.04 -18.34 -8.18
C HIS A 100 17.87 -17.01 -8.91
N ILE A 101 18.97 -16.24 -9.08
CA ILE A 101 18.98 -14.94 -9.74
C ILE A 101 19.83 -14.88 -11.01
N GLY A 102 20.52 -15.98 -11.36
CA GLY A 102 21.48 -16.00 -12.46
C GLY A 102 20.89 -15.74 -13.84
N ASP A 103 19.63 -16.11 -14.05
CA ASP A 103 18.85 -15.91 -15.27
C ASP A 103 17.98 -14.64 -15.26
N ALA A 104 18.00 -13.87 -14.16
CA ALA A 104 17.23 -12.63 -14.06
C ALA A 104 17.71 -11.57 -15.06
N ASP A 105 16.80 -10.83 -15.67
CA ASP A 105 17.10 -9.60 -16.39
C ASP A 105 17.15 -8.41 -15.43
N LEU A 106 16.36 -8.45 -14.34
CA LEU A 106 16.37 -7.49 -13.24
C LEU A 106 16.12 -8.19 -11.90
N ILE A 107 16.83 -7.76 -10.87
CA ILE A 107 16.54 -8.14 -9.49
C ILE A 107 15.87 -6.95 -8.79
N HIS A 108 14.67 -7.17 -8.24
CA HIS A 108 13.96 -6.19 -7.44
C HIS A 108 13.92 -6.64 -5.98
N VAL A 109 14.71 -5.99 -5.14
CA VAL A 109 14.83 -6.29 -3.71
C VAL A 109 13.78 -5.50 -2.93
N HIS A 110 13.17 -6.15 -1.95
CA HIS A 110 12.14 -5.53 -1.10
C HIS A 110 12.58 -5.49 0.36
N ALA A 111 12.61 -4.28 0.92
CA ALA A 111 13.09 -3.93 2.25
C ALA A 111 14.63 -3.88 2.39
N ILE A 112 15.07 -3.29 3.50
CA ILE A 112 16.49 -3.16 3.86
C ILE A 112 16.81 -4.22 4.91
N ASP A 113 17.31 -5.35 4.45
CA ASP A 113 17.64 -6.51 5.26
C ASP A 113 18.86 -7.26 4.67
N PHE A 114 19.03 -8.52 5.05
CA PHE A 114 20.12 -9.36 4.53
C PHE A 114 20.19 -9.39 3.00
N PHE A 115 19.06 -9.52 2.32
CA PHE A 115 19.04 -9.60 0.86
C PHE A 115 19.55 -8.31 0.21
N PHE A 116 19.19 -7.17 0.78
CA PHE A 116 19.68 -5.88 0.33
C PHE A 116 21.21 -5.81 0.37
N ASP A 117 21.81 -6.17 1.51
CA ASP A 117 23.26 -6.11 1.66
C ASP A 117 23.98 -7.21 0.87
N ALA A 118 23.51 -8.46 0.98
CA ALA A 118 24.14 -9.61 0.33
C ALA A 118 24.18 -9.46 -1.20
N LEU A 119 23.08 -9.04 -1.81
CA LEU A 119 23.01 -8.85 -3.26
C LEU A 119 23.85 -7.64 -3.71
N ALA A 120 23.89 -6.57 -2.92
CA ALA A 120 24.76 -5.43 -3.19
C ALA A 120 26.25 -5.84 -3.22
N TRP A 121 26.68 -6.57 -2.21
CA TRP A 121 28.09 -7.01 -2.11
C TRP A 121 28.43 -8.11 -3.13
N GLY A 122 27.44 -8.97 -3.44
CA GLY A 122 27.56 -9.98 -4.47
C GLY A 122 27.45 -9.46 -5.91
N ARG A 123 27.30 -8.14 -6.12
CA ARG A 123 27.12 -7.55 -7.47
C ARG A 123 28.22 -7.95 -8.47
N PHE A 124 29.46 -8.06 -8.01
CA PHE A 124 30.57 -8.48 -8.86
C PHE A 124 30.46 -9.93 -9.34
N LEU A 125 29.73 -10.78 -8.61
CA LEU A 125 29.49 -12.18 -8.95
C LEU A 125 28.32 -12.32 -9.93
N HIS A 126 27.16 -11.75 -9.63
CA HIS A 126 25.95 -11.92 -10.45
C HIS A 126 25.83 -10.91 -11.59
N ARG A 127 26.39 -9.72 -11.49
CA ARG A 127 26.42 -8.64 -12.52
C ARG A 127 25.04 -8.22 -13.04
N LYS A 128 23.97 -8.50 -12.32
CA LYS A 128 22.59 -8.17 -12.70
C LYS A 128 22.24 -6.74 -12.32
N PRO A 129 21.44 -6.01 -13.11
CA PRO A 129 20.86 -4.76 -12.69
C PRO A 129 19.92 -4.99 -11.50
N MET A 130 19.93 -4.05 -10.54
CA MET A 130 19.12 -4.14 -9.33
C MET A 130 18.38 -2.85 -9.06
N VAL A 131 17.15 -2.99 -8.57
CA VAL A 131 16.39 -1.92 -7.91
C VAL A 131 15.98 -2.38 -6.52
N VAL A 132 15.72 -1.45 -5.63
CA VAL A 132 15.22 -1.77 -4.28
C VAL A 132 14.05 -0.86 -3.94
N THR A 133 13.01 -1.44 -3.30
CA THR A 133 11.94 -0.69 -2.63
C THR A 133 12.12 -0.82 -1.13
N THR A 134 12.19 0.32 -0.42
CA THR A 134 12.57 0.37 1.00
C THR A 134 11.49 -0.14 1.94
N HIS A 135 10.21 0.06 1.61
CA HIS A 135 9.00 -0.27 2.40
C HIS A 135 8.95 0.35 3.80
N GLY A 136 9.73 1.38 4.07
CA GLY A 136 9.79 2.01 5.38
C GLY A 136 10.41 1.08 6.46
N GLY A 137 10.11 1.33 7.70
CA GLY A 137 10.40 0.36 8.78
C GLY A 137 11.79 0.41 9.40
N PHE A 138 12.77 1.04 8.79
CA PHE A 138 14.14 1.05 9.33
C PHE A 138 14.24 1.79 10.67
N PHE A 139 13.48 2.89 10.85
CA PHE A 139 13.52 3.74 12.03
C PHE A 139 12.30 3.64 12.97
N HIS A 140 11.35 2.76 12.73
CA HIS A 140 10.13 2.64 13.55
C HIS A 140 10.36 2.30 15.02
N THR A 141 11.48 1.73 15.40
CA THR A 141 11.78 1.44 16.80
C THR A 141 12.83 2.38 17.36
N LYS A 142 12.52 3.01 18.51
CA LYS A 142 13.44 3.92 19.23
C LYS A 142 14.67 3.22 19.84
N LYS A 143 14.68 1.87 19.94
CA LYS A 143 15.82 1.12 20.47
C LYS A 143 17.02 1.22 19.50
N PHE A 144 18.20 1.51 20.06
CA PHE A 144 19.49 1.58 19.36
C PHE A 144 19.55 2.63 18.23
N LEU A 145 18.90 3.76 18.36
CA LEU A 145 18.84 4.81 17.32
C LEU A 145 20.21 5.27 16.85
N VAL A 146 21.20 5.40 17.76
CA VAL A 146 22.57 5.84 17.40
C VAL A 146 23.25 4.78 16.52
N ILE A 147 23.19 3.50 16.90
CA ILE A 147 23.78 2.41 16.12
C ILE A 147 23.10 2.30 14.76
N LYS A 148 21.76 2.41 14.72
CA LYS A 148 21.01 2.42 13.45
C LYS A 148 21.40 3.58 12.55
N LYS A 149 21.61 4.79 13.09
CA LYS A 149 22.04 5.96 12.30
C LYS A 149 23.45 5.77 11.73
N ILE A 150 24.37 5.20 12.51
CA ILE A 150 25.72 4.88 12.03
C ILE A 150 25.63 3.83 10.92
N TRP A 151 24.92 2.72 11.16
CA TRP A 151 24.71 1.66 10.18
C TRP A 151 24.10 2.20 8.88
N PHE A 152 23.07 3.03 8.99
CA PHE A 152 22.40 3.65 7.86
C PHE A 152 23.34 4.54 7.03
N ARG A 153 24.12 5.38 7.71
CA ARG A 153 25.04 6.30 7.03
C ARG A 153 26.30 5.63 6.46
N THR A 154 26.63 4.45 6.91
CA THR A 154 27.80 3.69 6.45
C THR A 154 27.40 2.52 5.59
N LEU A 155 26.98 1.41 6.19
CA LEU A 155 26.75 0.15 5.51
C LEU A 155 25.58 0.23 4.51
N THR A 156 24.42 0.77 4.93
CA THR A 156 23.27 0.92 4.04
C THR A 156 23.59 1.83 2.87
N ARG A 157 24.34 2.92 3.09
CA ARG A 157 24.82 3.81 2.02
C ARG A 157 25.73 3.07 1.04
N PHE A 158 26.68 2.29 1.54
CA PHE A 158 27.58 1.52 0.69
C PHE A 158 26.82 0.47 -0.14
N SER A 159 25.90 -0.25 0.46
CA SER A 159 25.06 -1.22 -0.24
C SER A 159 24.16 -0.54 -1.28
N ALA A 160 23.59 0.63 -0.97
CA ALA A 160 22.70 1.36 -1.87
C ALA A 160 23.36 1.75 -3.21
N ILE A 161 24.66 2.00 -3.24
CA ILE A 161 25.42 2.35 -4.46
C ILE A 161 25.36 1.23 -5.51
N ALA A 162 25.14 -0.01 -5.10
CA ALA A 162 25.04 -1.15 -6.02
C ALA A 162 23.70 -1.16 -6.80
N TYR A 163 22.69 -0.46 -6.34
CA TYR A 163 21.38 -0.40 -6.95
C TYR A 163 21.27 0.69 -8.00
N ARG A 164 20.63 0.39 -9.12
CA ARG A 164 20.36 1.38 -10.19
C ARG A 164 19.38 2.44 -9.75
N ARG A 165 18.41 2.07 -8.89
CA ARG A 165 17.43 2.98 -8.27
C ARG A 165 17.04 2.47 -6.91
N VAL A 166 16.82 3.41 -6.00
CA VAL A 166 16.22 3.20 -4.69
C VAL A 166 14.85 3.86 -4.69
N VAL A 167 13.82 3.07 -4.48
CA VAL A 167 12.42 3.49 -4.44
C VAL A 167 11.96 3.57 -2.99
N CYS A 168 11.48 4.72 -2.58
CA CYS A 168 10.88 4.96 -1.28
C CYS A 168 9.36 4.91 -1.40
N CYS A 169 8.67 4.27 -0.45
CA CYS A 169 7.22 4.10 -0.52
C CYS A 169 6.42 5.28 0.09
N SER A 170 7.10 6.31 0.58
CA SER A 170 6.48 7.55 1.07
C SER A 170 7.45 8.72 1.03
N ALA A 171 6.92 9.94 1.10
CA ALA A 171 7.73 11.15 1.22
C ALA A 171 8.57 11.18 2.50
N SER A 172 8.04 10.66 3.61
CA SER A 172 8.77 10.50 4.89
C SER A 172 9.95 9.54 4.74
N ASP A 173 9.76 8.42 4.05
CA ASP A 173 10.82 7.46 3.76
C ASP A 173 11.90 8.09 2.86
N LEU A 174 11.49 8.78 1.79
CA LEU A 174 12.41 9.51 0.92
C LEU A 174 13.22 10.56 1.68
N SER A 175 12.59 11.33 2.57
CA SER A 175 13.29 12.36 3.36
C SER A 175 14.44 11.81 4.21
N GLN A 176 14.34 10.54 4.63
CA GLN A 176 15.38 9.83 5.34
C GLN A 176 16.47 9.32 4.39
N PHE A 177 16.03 8.67 3.28
CA PHE A 177 16.96 8.04 2.34
C PHE A 177 17.74 9.04 1.48
N ILE A 178 17.22 10.24 1.19
CA ILE A 178 17.89 11.27 0.40
C ILE A 178 19.27 11.68 0.97
N GLN A 179 19.47 11.47 2.27
CA GLN A 179 20.76 11.73 2.93
C GLN A 179 21.86 10.76 2.47
N ILE A 180 21.51 9.57 1.98
CA ILE A 180 22.46 8.53 1.54
C ILE A 180 22.29 8.19 0.05
N VAL A 181 21.14 8.49 -0.54
CA VAL A 181 20.77 8.24 -1.94
C VAL A 181 20.10 9.50 -2.49
N PRO A 182 20.88 10.49 -3.00
CA PRO A 182 20.32 11.77 -3.46
C PRO A 182 19.35 11.65 -4.65
N ASP A 183 19.45 10.59 -5.45
CA ASP A 183 18.61 10.28 -6.61
C ASP A 183 17.51 9.25 -6.30
N GLY A 184 17.20 9.06 -5.04
CA GLY A 184 16.06 8.26 -4.61
C GLY A 184 14.74 8.82 -5.13
N ILE A 185 13.83 7.93 -5.51
CA ILE A 185 12.51 8.31 -6.03
C ILE A 185 11.39 7.79 -5.12
N THR A 186 10.21 8.41 -5.20
CA THR A 186 9.03 7.92 -4.49
C THR A 186 8.08 7.22 -5.45
N ILE A 187 7.74 5.97 -5.15
CA ILE A 187 6.58 5.26 -5.70
C ILE A 187 5.79 4.74 -4.51
N GLU A 188 4.68 5.41 -4.22
CA GLU A 188 3.81 5.03 -3.12
C GLU A 188 3.12 3.69 -3.39
N ASN A 189 2.80 2.97 -2.32
CA ASN A 189 2.13 1.68 -2.46
C ASN A 189 0.75 1.84 -3.08
N GLY A 190 0.35 0.83 -3.84
CA GLY A 190 -1.00 0.76 -4.38
C GLY A 190 -2.04 0.42 -3.30
N ALA A 191 -3.28 0.77 -3.60
CA ALA A 191 -4.46 0.40 -2.85
C ALA A 191 -5.41 -0.44 -3.72
N ASP A 192 -6.19 -1.32 -3.10
CA ASP A 192 -7.27 -2.03 -3.79
C ASP A 192 -8.51 -1.11 -3.91
N ILE A 193 -8.38 -0.10 -4.75
CA ILE A 193 -9.44 0.87 -5.00
C ILE A 193 -10.61 0.28 -5.81
N GLY A 194 -10.41 -0.86 -6.47
CA GLY A 194 -11.48 -1.55 -7.21
C GLY A 194 -12.56 -2.13 -6.30
N LYS A 195 -12.22 -2.44 -5.07
CA LYS A 195 -13.07 -3.08 -4.07
C LYS A 195 -14.43 -2.40 -3.86
N PHE A 196 -14.45 -1.07 -3.80
CA PHE A 196 -15.63 -0.26 -3.61
C PHE A 196 -15.89 0.75 -4.74
N ALA A 197 -15.20 0.63 -5.85
CA ALA A 197 -15.26 1.60 -6.93
C ALA A 197 -16.72 1.91 -7.31
N ASP A 198 -17.01 3.23 -7.41
CA ASP A 198 -18.29 3.79 -7.83
C ASP A 198 -19.51 3.31 -6.99
N ALA A 199 -19.31 2.95 -5.72
CA ALA A 199 -20.35 2.35 -4.88
C ALA A 199 -21.20 3.37 -4.11
N ALA A 200 -20.75 4.62 -3.91
CA ALA A 200 -21.47 5.62 -3.12
C ALA A 200 -22.85 5.98 -3.68
N SER A 201 -23.73 6.52 -2.85
CA SER A 201 -25.05 6.98 -3.28
C SER A 201 -24.94 7.95 -4.45
N ARG A 202 -25.90 7.86 -5.39
CA ARG A 202 -26.03 8.79 -6.52
C ARG A 202 -26.80 10.05 -6.14
N THR A 203 -27.55 9.99 -5.05
CA THR A 203 -28.27 11.13 -4.48
C THR A 203 -27.54 11.59 -3.22
N PRO A 204 -27.46 12.91 -2.96
CA PRO A 204 -26.87 13.40 -1.71
C PRO A 204 -27.65 12.90 -0.49
N GLU A 205 -26.98 12.16 0.38
CA GLU A 205 -27.54 11.60 1.62
C GLU A 205 -26.80 12.18 2.82
N ARG A 206 -27.54 12.58 3.88
CA ARG A 206 -26.93 12.96 5.17
C ARG A 206 -26.40 11.74 5.91
N ARG A 207 -25.63 10.94 5.20
CA ARG A 207 -25.10 9.66 5.69
C ARG A 207 -23.59 9.59 5.53
N ILE A 208 -22.96 9.35 6.67
CA ILE A 208 -21.51 9.27 6.83
C ILE A 208 -21.14 7.82 7.07
N ILE A 209 -20.03 7.34 6.51
CA ILE A 209 -19.44 6.06 6.88
C ILE A 209 -18.05 6.28 7.47
N THR A 210 -17.71 5.51 8.50
CA THR A 210 -16.33 5.34 8.97
C THR A 210 -15.96 3.86 8.92
N ILE A 211 -14.77 3.54 8.37
CA ILE A 211 -14.33 2.16 8.18
C ILE A 211 -12.97 1.96 8.85
N GLY A 212 -12.85 0.94 9.70
CA GLY A 212 -11.59 0.59 10.32
C GLY A 212 -11.74 -0.27 11.57
N ARG A 213 -10.62 -0.81 12.08
CA ARG A 213 -10.63 -1.53 13.35
C ARG A 213 -11.08 -0.60 14.49
N PHE A 214 -11.83 -1.12 15.45
CA PHE A 214 -12.21 -0.36 16.64
C PHE A 214 -11.00 -0.25 17.57
N SER A 215 -10.22 0.79 17.39
CA SER A 215 -9.01 1.05 18.16
C SER A 215 -8.99 2.47 18.72
N VAL A 216 -8.29 2.64 19.84
CA VAL A 216 -8.12 3.95 20.50
C VAL A 216 -7.56 5.00 19.52
N ASN A 217 -6.65 4.59 18.63
CA ASN A 217 -6.08 5.46 17.62
C ASN A 217 -7.10 6.03 16.62
N LYS A 218 -8.21 5.32 16.37
CA LYS A 218 -9.25 5.78 15.43
C LYS A 218 -10.12 6.91 16.00
N ARG A 219 -10.01 7.17 17.31
CA ARG A 219 -10.69 8.28 17.98
C ARG A 219 -12.18 8.36 17.62
N LEU A 220 -12.86 7.19 17.69
CA LEU A 220 -14.31 7.13 17.48
C LEU A 220 -15.07 8.03 18.46
N ASP A 221 -14.54 8.26 19.66
CA ASP A 221 -15.05 9.22 20.64
C ASP A 221 -15.22 10.63 20.01
N LEU A 222 -14.21 11.14 19.32
CA LEU A 222 -14.26 12.46 18.71
C LEU A 222 -15.20 12.52 17.50
N LEU A 223 -15.29 11.45 16.72
CA LEU A 223 -16.24 11.36 15.61
C LEU A 223 -17.67 11.35 16.13
N LEU A 224 -17.96 10.61 17.21
CA LEU A 224 -19.27 10.59 17.85
C LEU A 224 -19.63 11.96 18.48
N ASP A 225 -18.66 12.70 19.02
CA ASP A 225 -18.88 14.07 19.50
C ASP A 225 -19.30 15.02 18.35
N ALA A 226 -18.66 14.92 17.19
CA ALA A 226 -19.04 15.67 15.99
C ALA A 226 -20.44 15.26 15.49
N MET A 227 -20.72 13.94 15.53
CA MET A 227 -22.04 13.42 15.16
C MET A 227 -23.16 13.94 16.08
N ALA A 228 -22.91 14.02 17.40
CA ALA A 228 -23.87 14.60 18.35
C ALA A 228 -24.18 16.08 18.03
N ALA A 229 -23.17 16.87 17.61
CA ALA A 229 -23.38 18.24 17.17
C ALA A 229 -24.21 18.30 15.87
N LEU A 230 -23.96 17.41 14.90
CA LEU A 230 -24.74 17.31 13.66
C LEU A 230 -26.21 16.96 13.90
N VAL A 231 -26.48 15.91 14.69
CA VAL A 231 -27.83 15.46 14.99
C VAL A 231 -28.64 16.52 15.74
N LYS A 232 -27.99 17.29 16.62
CA LYS A 232 -28.62 18.45 17.30
C LYS A 232 -29.07 19.53 16.31
N ARG A 233 -28.35 19.73 15.20
CA ARG A 233 -28.69 20.71 14.16
C ARG A 233 -29.72 20.15 13.18
N ASN A 234 -29.58 18.87 12.80
CA ASN A 234 -30.50 18.18 11.92
C ASN A 234 -30.54 16.68 12.26
N PRO A 235 -31.70 16.14 12.70
CA PRO A 235 -31.85 14.74 13.11
C PRO A 235 -31.74 13.72 11.96
N ASP A 236 -31.73 14.18 10.69
CA ASP A 236 -31.60 13.28 9.53
C ASP A 236 -30.17 12.76 9.32
N TRP A 237 -29.18 13.29 10.06
CA TRP A 237 -27.81 12.80 10.00
C TRP A 237 -27.70 11.37 10.54
N HIS A 238 -26.99 10.52 9.78
CA HIS A 238 -26.72 9.15 10.18
C HIS A 238 -25.25 8.80 9.99
N LEU A 239 -24.68 8.03 10.94
CA LEU A 239 -23.31 7.52 10.89
C LEU A 239 -23.30 6.00 10.90
N ASP A 240 -22.66 5.38 9.90
CA ASP A 240 -22.33 3.96 9.90
C ASP A 240 -20.90 3.76 10.42
N VAL A 241 -20.75 3.11 11.57
CA VAL A 241 -19.45 2.69 12.13
C VAL A 241 -19.22 1.24 11.74
N VAL A 242 -18.22 1.01 10.87
CA VAL A 242 -17.99 -0.28 10.21
C VAL A 242 -16.58 -0.77 10.52
N GLY A 243 -16.43 -1.98 11.05
CA GLY A 243 -15.09 -2.51 11.28
C GLY A 243 -15.00 -3.75 12.15
N ALA A 244 -13.78 -4.15 12.44
CA ALA A 244 -13.48 -5.27 13.33
C ALA A 244 -13.06 -4.78 14.71
N GLU A 245 -13.37 -5.56 15.74
CA GLU A 245 -12.90 -5.34 17.10
C GLU A 245 -11.36 -5.40 17.18
N SER A 246 -10.79 -4.59 18.07
CA SER A 246 -9.35 -4.51 18.33
C SER A 246 -9.10 -4.11 19.77
N ASP A 247 -8.55 -2.89 20.03
CA ASP A 247 -8.38 -2.37 21.40
C ASP A 247 -9.73 -2.07 22.08
N LEU A 248 -10.75 -1.79 21.27
CA LEU A 248 -12.13 -1.59 21.69
C LEU A 248 -12.98 -2.72 21.15
N ASP A 249 -13.86 -3.26 21.99
CA ASP A 249 -14.87 -4.21 21.58
C ASP A 249 -16.18 -3.49 21.18
N ALA A 250 -17.15 -4.25 20.67
CA ALA A 250 -18.45 -3.71 20.29
C ALA A 250 -19.24 -3.12 21.45
N ALA A 251 -19.05 -3.63 22.69
CA ALA A 251 -19.73 -3.12 23.87
C ALA A 251 -19.15 -1.75 24.25
N ASP A 252 -17.83 -1.55 24.11
CA ASP A 252 -17.19 -0.25 24.32
C ASP A 252 -17.77 0.79 23.36
N VAL A 253 -17.82 0.48 22.07
CA VAL A 253 -18.36 1.40 21.06
C VAL A 253 -19.84 1.70 21.30
N ARG A 254 -20.66 0.70 21.67
CA ARG A 254 -22.07 0.93 22.03
C ARG A 254 -22.24 1.81 23.26
N ARG A 255 -21.36 1.68 24.27
CA ARG A 255 -21.37 2.58 25.45
C ARG A 255 -21.09 4.03 25.05
N GLU A 256 -20.13 4.26 24.16
CA GLU A 256 -19.81 5.59 23.66
C GLU A 256 -20.95 6.21 22.85
N ILE A 257 -21.68 5.40 22.05
CA ILE A 257 -22.88 5.83 21.30
C ILE A 257 -23.99 6.21 22.29
N ALA A 258 -24.29 5.36 23.28
CA ALA A 258 -25.34 5.58 24.28
C ALA A 258 -25.03 6.78 25.17
N ALA A 259 -23.78 6.99 25.57
CA ALA A 259 -23.36 8.14 26.38
C ALA A 259 -23.66 9.50 25.70
N ARG A 260 -23.86 9.50 24.38
CA ARG A 260 -24.21 10.68 23.56
C ARG A 260 -25.64 10.67 23.05
N SER A 261 -26.46 9.70 23.47
CA SER A 261 -27.84 9.52 22.99
C SER A 261 -27.96 9.45 21.48
N LEU A 262 -27.05 8.67 20.84
CA LEU A 262 -26.95 8.55 19.38
C LEU A 262 -27.47 7.21 18.84
N GLU A 263 -28.18 6.40 19.63
CA GLU A 263 -28.63 5.05 19.24
C GLU A 263 -29.52 5.05 18.01
N ALA A 264 -30.29 6.11 17.78
CA ALA A 264 -31.16 6.25 16.60
C ALA A 264 -30.39 6.73 15.35
N SER A 265 -29.23 7.39 15.53
CA SER A 265 -28.46 8.07 14.47
C SER A 265 -27.14 7.36 14.13
N VAL A 266 -26.78 6.27 14.82
CA VAL A 266 -25.53 5.54 14.60
C VAL A 266 -25.82 4.05 14.46
N THR A 267 -25.34 3.46 13.39
CA THR A 267 -25.36 2.00 13.17
C THR A 267 -23.96 1.43 13.33
N LEU A 268 -23.79 0.44 14.22
CA LEU A 268 -22.54 -0.29 14.39
C LEU A 268 -22.60 -1.63 13.64
N THR A 269 -21.68 -1.85 12.70
CA THR A 269 -21.55 -3.10 11.94
C THR A 269 -20.19 -3.73 12.18
N ILE A 270 -20.18 -4.97 12.70
CA ILE A 270 -18.97 -5.66 13.18
C ILE A 270 -18.53 -6.68 12.14
N SER A 271 -17.26 -6.59 11.71
CA SER A 271 -16.59 -7.53 10.82
C SER A 271 -17.40 -7.93 9.56
N PRO A 272 -18.07 -6.98 8.88
CA PRO A 272 -18.78 -7.33 7.65
C PRO A 272 -17.78 -7.71 6.54
N ASP A 273 -18.24 -8.50 5.59
CA ASP A 273 -17.50 -8.75 4.36
C ASP A 273 -17.54 -7.54 3.40
N ASN A 274 -16.75 -7.59 2.33
CA ASN A 274 -16.68 -6.50 1.37
C ASN A 274 -18.01 -6.23 0.66
N HIS A 275 -18.83 -7.24 0.47
CA HIS A 275 -20.16 -7.10 -0.15
C HIS A 275 -21.10 -6.31 0.75
N ALA A 276 -21.13 -6.64 2.04
CA ALA A 276 -21.92 -5.90 3.03
C ALA A 276 -21.43 -4.44 3.18
N ILE A 277 -20.09 -4.22 3.22
CA ILE A 277 -19.52 -2.85 3.24
C ILE A 277 -19.96 -2.07 2.00
N ARG A 278 -19.91 -2.66 0.81
CA ARG A 278 -20.37 -2.02 -0.43
C ARG A 278 -21.84 -1.62 -0.36
N GLY A 279 -22.68 -2.46 0.24
CA GLY A 279 -24.09 -2.16 0.46
C GLY A 279 -24.34 -0.99 1.44
N ILE A 280 -23.47 -0.80 2.44
CA ILE A 280 -23.52 0.35 3.35
C ILE A 280 -23.04 1.62 2.63
N ILE A 281 -21.92 1.56 1.90
CA ILE A 281 -21.37 2.65 1.10
C ILE A 281 -22.42 3.17 0.11
N ALA A 282 -23.22 2.28 -0.50
CA ALA A 282 -24.25 2.66 -1.47
C ALA A 282 -25.35 3.58 -0.91
N LYS A 283 -25.44 3.74 0.40
CA LYS A 283 -26.36 4.64 1.09
C LYS A 283 -25.69 5.90 1.64
N ALA A 284 -24.36 6.00 1.54
CA ALA A 284 -23.60 7.11 2.08
C ALA A 284 -23.14 8.08 0.97
N SER A 285 -22.91 9.31 1.35
CA SER A 285 -22.32 10.36 0.50
C SER A 285 -20.96 10.82 1.02
N LEU A 286 -20.67 10.59 2.30
CA LEU A 286 -19.51 11.12 2.99
C LEU A 286 -18.75 9.98 3.72
N MET A 287 -17.43 10.14 3.84
CA MET A 287 -16.60 9.33 4.71
C MET A 287 -15.93 10.23 5.74
N ALA A 288 -15.96 9.88 7.03
CA ALA A 288 -15.28 10.64 8.06
C ALA A 288 -14.29 9.77 8.83
N SER A 289 -13.12 10.34 9.16
CA SER A 289 -12.11 9.69 10.00
C SER A 289 -11.45 10.66 10.97
N ALA A 290 -11.64 10.41 12.26
CA ALA A 290 -11.02 11.18 13.34
C ALA A 290 -9.64 10.60 13.75
N SER A 291 -9.07 9.67 13.00
CA SER A 291 -7.82 8.96 13.34
C SER A 291 -6.70 9.91 13.72
N GLU A 292 -6.07 9.64 14.85
CA GLU A 292 -4.92 10.43 15.34
C GLU A 292 -3.63 10.09 14.59
N TYR A 293 -3.52 8.84 14.12
CA TYR A 293 -2.38 8.37 13.33
C TYR A 293 -2.84 7.44 12.21
N GLU A 294 -2.26 7.63 11.05
CA GLU A 294 -2.39 6.73 9.88
C GLU A 294 -1.02 6.55 9.21
N GLY A 295 -0.80 5.34 8.67
CA GLY A 295 0.40 5.08 7.89
C GLY A 295 0.38 5.73 6.51
N PHE A 296 -0.75 5.60 5.81
CA PHE A 296 -0.91 6.11 4.44
C PHE A 296 -2.34 6.65 4.16
N GLY A 297 -3.35 6.14 4.86
CA GLY A 297 -4.74 6.56 4.63
C GLY A 297 -5.46 5.77 3.54
N ILE A 298 -5.17 4.47 3.40
CA ILE A 298 -5.78 3.59 2.37
C ILE A 298 -7.30 3.69 2.37
N VAL A 299 -7.94 3.74 3.56
CA VAL A 299 -9.41 3.82 3.67
C VAL A 299 -9.96 5.11 3.05
N ALA A 300 -9.22 6.22 3.12
CA ALA A 300 -9.62 7.46 2.45
C ALA A 300 -9.58 7.30 0.93
N LEU A 301 -8.57 6.62 0.38
CA LEU A 301 -8.48 6.33 -1.05
C LEU A 301 -9.58 5.36 -1.52
N GLU A 302 -9.90 4.35 -0.71
CA GLU A 302 -11.03 3.45 -0.96
C GLU A 302 -12.36 4.22 -0.96
N ALA A 303 -12.53 5.19 -0.05
CA ALA A 303 -13.70 6.06 0.00
C ALA A 303 -13.80 6.98 -1.24
N MET A 304 -12.69 7.61 -1.63
CA MET A 304 -12.63 8.41 -2.86
C MET A 304 -12.96 7.58 -4.09
N SER A 305 -12.43 6.36 -4.20
CA SER A 305 -12.74 5.45 -5.31
C SER A 305 -14.22 5.05 -5.37
N ALA A 306 -14.88 5.01 -4.22
CA ALA A 306 -16.31 4.79 -4.14
C ALA A 306 -17.14 6.02 -4.53
N GLY A 307 -16.54 7.20 -4.60
CA GLY A 307 -17.20 8.48 -4.83
C GLY A 307 -17.71 9.15 -3.55
N LEU A 308 -17.21 8.75 -2.37
CA LEU A 308 -17.48 9.39 -1.09
C LEU A 308 -16.51 10.56 -0.88
N GLN A 309 -16.99 11.72 -0.49
CA GLN A 309 -16.10 12.83 -0.10
C GLN A 309 -15.53 12.58 1.29
N PRO A 310 -14.18 12.60 1.44
CA PRO A 310 -13.55 12.33 2.74
C PRO A 310 -13.41 13.58 3.59
N ILE A 311 -13.77 13.47 4.89
CA ILE A 311 -13.51 14.46 5.94
C ILE A 311 -12.55 13.82 6.94
N LEU A 312 -11.32 14.28 7.01
CA LEU A 312 -10.23 13.62 7.69
C LEU A 312 -9.61 14.48 8.77
N ASN A 313 -9.17 13.84 9.86
CA ASN A 313 -8.44 14.53 10.93
C ASN A 313 -7.09 15.06 10.44
N THR A 314 -6.53 16.04 11.14
CA THR A 314 -5.29 16.73 10.78
C THR A 314 -4.02 15.94 11.20
N ASN A 315 -3.94 14.63 10.96
CA ASN A 315 -2.70 13.86 11.13
C ASN A 315 -1.75 14.03 9.92
N GLU A 316 -0.52 13.56 10.05
CA GLU A 316 0.53 13.74 9.02
C GLU A 316 0.16 13.11 7.68
N ALA A 317 -0.34 11.86 7.68
CA ALA A 317 -0.70 11.15 6.45
C ALA A 317 -1.86 11.82 5.73
N TYR A 318 -2.88 12.24 6.46
CA TYR A 318 -4.05 12.91 5.88
C TYR A 318 -3.73 14.32 5.36
N ARG A 319 -2.85 15.08 6.04
CA ARG A 319 -2.33 16.34 5.51
C ARG A 319 -1.56 16.15 4.21
N ALA A 320 -0.71 15.12 4.14
CA ALA A 320 0.03 14.82 2.92
C ALA A 320 -0.90 14.41 1.77
N LEU A 321 -1.99 13.71 2.06
CA LEU A 321 -2.99 13.31 1.08
C LEU A 321 -3.81 14.52 0.61
N ALA A 322 -4.32 15.33 1.54
CA ALA A 322 -5.09 16.55 1.23
C ALA A 322 -4.25 17.60 0.50
N GLY A 323 -2.94 17.67 0.73
CA GLY A 323 -2.05 18.55 -0.02
C GLY A 323 -1.92 18.21 -1.51
N ARG A 324 -2.43 17.05 -1.94
CA ARG A 324 -2.43 16.57 -3.33
C ARG A 324 -3.83 16.48 -3.94
N HIS A 325 -4.86 16.49 -3.11
CA HIS A 325 -6.26 16.27 -3.51
C HIS A 325 -7.16 17.29 -2.81
N GLU A 326 -7.62 18.28 -3.57
CA GLU A 326 -8.46 19.38 -3.09
C GLU A 326 -9.84 18.91 -2.61
N GLU A 327 -10.27 17.74 -3.07
CA GLU A 327 -11.54 17.11 -2.69
C GLU A 327 -11.57 16.63 -1.24
N ILE A 328 -10.40 16.50 -0.59
CA ILE A 328 -10.29 16.06 0.79
C ILE A 328 -10.44 17.25 1.73
N ILE A 329 -11.39 17.16 2.64
CA ILE A 329 -11.58 18.17 3.68
C ILE A 329 -10.83 17.75 4.95
N LEU A 330 -9.95 18.61 5.45
CA LEU A 330 -9.32 18.43 6.76
C LEU A 330 -10.13 19.11 7.84
N ALA A 331 -10.34 18.43 8.97
CA ALA A 331 -11.03 18.95 10.14
C ALA A 331 -10.31 18.59 11.44
N ASP A 332 -10.29 19.50 12.40
CA ASP A 332 -9.83 19.22 13.75
C ASP A 332 -10.98 18.62 14.57
N PHE A 333 -11.01 17.28 14.64
CA PHE A 333 -12.05 16.55 15.35
C PHE A 333 -12.00 16.74 16.88
N THR A 334 -10.94 17.32 17.46
CA THR A 334 -10.92 17.68 18.86
C THR A 334 -11.90 18.85 19.17
N LYS A 335 -12.36 19.53 18.11
CA LYS A 335 -13.31 20.64 18.17
C LYS A 335 -14.60 20.23 17.45
N ARG A 336 -15.49 19.56 18.19
CA ARG A 336 -16.71 18.95 17.66
C ARG A 336 -17.53 19.84 16.72
N GLU A 337 -17.68 21.16 17.04
CA GLU A 337 -18.45 22.09 16.24
C GLU A 337 -17.76 22.38 14.87
N LEU A 338 -16.43 22.55 14.88
CA LEU A 338 -15.66 22.72 13.65
C LEU A 338 -15.66 21.46 12.77
N ALA A 339 -15.62 20.28 13.39
CA ALA A 339 -15.75 19.03 12.67
C ALA A 339 -17.16 18.88 12.07
N ALA A 340 -18.20 19.24 12.79
CA ALA A 340 -19.57 19.27 12.28
C ALA A 340 -19.73 20.28 11.14
N ASP A 341 -19.16 21.47 11.22
CA ASP A 341 -19.16 22.48 10.15
C ASP A 341 -18.49 21.97 8.88
N ALA A 342 -17.36 21.25 9.03
CA ALA A 342 -16.63 20.65 7.93
C ALA A 342 -17.45 19.53 7.25
N ILE A 343 -18.16 18.70 8.02
CA ILE A 343 -19.04 17.66 7.48
C ILE A 343 -20.25 18.29 6.75
N GLU A 344 -20.85 19.33 7.29
CA GLU A 344 -21.93 20.06 6.60
C GLU A 344 -21.44 20.75 5.33
N LYS A 345 -20.21 21.29 5.34
CA LYS A 345 -19.59 21.82 4.12
C LYS A 345 -19.44 20.73 3.08
N ALA A 346 -18.89 19.57 3.43
CA ALA A 346 -18.76 18.43 2.52
C ALA A 346 -20.11 18.02 1.92
N TYR A 347 -21.17 17.96 2.73
CA TYR A 347 -22.50 17.63 2.24
C TYR A 347 -23.05 18.68 1.25
N ARG A 348 -22.77 19.98 1.49
CA ARG A 348 -23.12 21.04 0.53
C ARG A 348 -22.33 20.88 -0.78
N ASP A 349 -21.04 20.58 -0.70
CA ASP A 349 -20.19 20.38 -1.88
C ASP A 349 -20.74 19.19 -2.72
N VAL A 350 -21.04 18.05 -2.10
CA VAL A 350 -21.69 16.89 -2.76
C VAL A 350 -23.04 17.27 -3.38
N THR A 351 -23.82 18.12 -2.70
CA THR A 351 -25.15 18.52 -3.19
C THR A 351 -25.06 19.46 -4.39
N VAL A 352 -24.08 20.36 -4.41
CA VAL A 352 -23.92 21.38 -5.46
C VAL A 352 -23.14 20.82 -6.66
N GLU A 353 -22.07 20.12 -6.44
CA GLU A 353 -21.16 19.65 -7.48
C GLU A 353 -21.56 18.28 -8.04
N GLY A 354 -22.26 17.45 -7.26
CA GLY A 354 -22.88 16.21 -7.70
C GLY A 354 -21.88 15.24 -8.39
N SER A 355 -22.17 14.92 -9.67
CA SER A 355 -21.37 13.97 -10.44
C SER A 355 -19.95 14.46 -10.70
N SER A 356 -19.71 15.77 -10.82
CA SER A 356 -18.38 16.34 -11.08
C SER A 356 -17.42 16.06 -9.93
N LEU A 357 -17.82 16.31 -8.68
CA LEU A 357 -17.02 16.00 -7.51
C LEU A 357 -16.78 14.50 -7.40
N ARG A 358 -17.81 13.66 -7.66
CA ARG A 358 -17.70 12.21 -7.64
C ARG A 358 -16.65 11.71 -8.63
N GLU A 359 -16.69 12.20 -9.86
CA GLU A 359 -15.72 11.83 -10.91
C GLU A 359 -14.30 12.26 -10.54
N SER A 360 -14.14 13.47 -10.01
CA SER A 360 -12.85 13.98 -9.52
C SER A 360 -12.27 13.09 -8.41
N LEU A 361 -13.07 12.74 -7.39
CA LEU A 361 -12.69 11.82 -6.32
C LEU A 361 -12.21 10.46 -6.85
N MET A 362 -12.99 9.87 -7.77
CA MET A 362 -12.65 8.56 -8.34
C MET A 362 -11.38 8.63 -9.19
N GLN A 363 -11.21 9.69 -9.97
CA GLN A 363 -10.02 9.91 -10.78
C GLN A 363 -8.78 10.11 -9.90
N ALA A 364 -8.88 10.92 -8.83
CA ALA A 364 -7.81 11.11 -7.87
C ALA A 364 -7.39 9.79 -7.20
N ALA A 365 -8.35 8.95 -6.80
CA ALA A 365 -8.08 7.63 -6.24
C ALA A 365 -7.41 6.69 -7.24
N HIS A 366 -7.72 6.78 -8.54
CA HIS A 366 -7.17 5.90 -9.58
C HIS A 366 -5.63 5.95 -9.65
N ALA A 367 -5.03 7.09 -9.35
CA ALA A 367 -3.56 7.25 -9.30
C ALA A 367 -2.87 6.32 -8.29
N TYR A 368 -3.62 5.80 -7.33
CA TYR A 368 -3.17 4.86 -6.30
C TYR A 368 -3.59 3.40 -6.57
N SER A 369 -4.21 3.11 -7.72
CA SER A 369 -4.50 1.73 -8.11
C SER A 369 -3.22 0.92 -8.27
N TRP A 370 -3.29 -0.38 -7.99
CA TRP A 370 -2.17 -1.28 -8.29
C TRP A 370 -1.76 -1.26 -9.76
N ASP A 371 -2.71 -0.97 -10.65
CA ASP A 371 -2.45 -0.81 -12.08
C ASP A 371 -1.57 0.42 -12.35
N ALA A 372 -1.98 1.60 -11.87
CA ALA A 372 -1.21 2.84 -12.04
C ALA A 372 0.15 2.81 -11.32
N VAL A 373 0.22 2.17 -10.14
CA VAL A 373 1.48 1.99 -9.40
C VAL A 373 2.42 1.07 -10.16
N ALA A 374 1.90 -0.02 -10.72
CA ALA A 374 2.72 -0.93 -11.53
C ALA A 374 3.26 -0.26 -12.79
N ASP A 375 2.49 0.61 -13.45
CA ASP A 375 2.99 1.38 -14.61
C ASP A 375 4.21 2.22 -14.25
N ARG A 376 4.21 2.87 -13.08
CA ARG A 376 5.40 3.61 -12.58
C ARG A 376 6.62 2.71 -12.38
N TYR A 377 6.41 1.47 -11.87
CA TYR A 377 7.50 0.50 -11.75
C TYR A 377 7.97 -0.02 -13.11
N ILE A 378 7.06 -0.25 -14.05
CA ILE A 378 7.44 -0.66 -15.43
C ILE A 378 8.22 0.45 -16.12
N ASP A 379 7.82 1.71 -15.98
CA ASP A 379 8.57 2.85 -16.53
C ASP A 379 9.96 2.96 -15.88
N LEU A 380 10.06 2.71 -14.57
CA LEU A 380 11.34 2.60 -13.90
C LEU A 380 12.19 1.47 -14.50
N TYR A 381 11.65 0.27 -14.73
CA TYR A 381 12.38 -0.86 -15.31
C TYR A 381 12.84 -0.53 -16.73
N ARG A 382 11.99 0.10 -17.54
CA ARG A 382 12.33 0.57 -18.90
C ARG A 382 13.45 1.61 -18.88
N SER A 383 13.43 2.55 -17.93
CA SER A 383 14.45 3.59 -17.79
C SER A 383 15.86 3.05 -17.50
N ILE A 384 15.95 1.82 -17.00
CA ILE A 384 17.23 1.14 -16.74
C ILE A 384 17.53 0.03 -17.77
N GLY A 385 16.80 0.02 -18.90
CA GLY A 385 17.05 -0.85 -20.04
C GLY A 385 16.32 -2.20 -20.02
N ILE A 386 15.30 -2.38 -19.18
CA ILE A 386 14.49 -3.62 -19.10
C ILE A 386 13.11 -3.35 -19.74
N ALA A 387 12.94 -3.76 -20.97
CA ALA A 387 11.69 -3.61 -21.72
C ALA A 387 11.24 -4.95 -22.31
N THR A 388 9.91 -5.16 -22.39
CA THR A 388 9.28 -6.30 -23.11
C THR A 388 9.36 -6.14 -24.61
#